data_207a3e09720e541fec4399074664eed7
#
_entry.id   207a3e09720e541fec4399074664eed7
#
_cell.length_a   1.000
_cell.length_b   1.000
_cell.length_c   1.000
_cell.angle_alpha   90.00
_cell.angle_beta   90.00
_cell.angle_gamma   90.00
#
_symmetry.space_group_name_H-M   'P 1'
#
loop_
_entity.id
_entity.type
_entity.pdbx_description
1 polymer ?
#
loop_
_entity_poly.entity_id
_entity_poly.type
_entity_poly.pdbx_seq_one_letter_code
_entity_poly.pdbx_strand_id
1 'polypeptide(L)'
;MNQDNMIFEMGNPLPEMFSQYFIGKAYLNMLTTEGVPIGNVTFEPGCRNNWHIHHKGGQILLVTSGRGYYQAFGEAPRELHPGDVIQIPAGVKHWHGAAPDSCFSHLAVEIPAEGSSNEWCEPVSDEEYNHLK
;
A
#
# COMPACT_ATOMS: atom_id res chain seq x y z
N MET A 1 -8.30 12.44 -10.35
CA MET A 1 -8.30 12.00 -8.92
C MET A 1 -9.14 12.97 -8.13
N ASN A 2 -10.08 12.47 -7.35
CA ASN A 2 -10.98 13.33 -6.57
C ASN A 2 -10.51 13.38 -5.11
N GLN A 3 -9.97 14.53 -4.71
CA GLN A 3 -9.47 14.70 -3.34
C GLN A 3 -10.56 15.08 -2.34
N ASP A 4 -11.77 15.38 -2.82
CA ASP A 4 -12.86 15.82 -1.94
C ASP A 4 -13.32 14.72 -0.98
N ASN A 5 -13.10 13.46 -1.33
CA ASN A 5 -13.49 12.32 -0.51
C ASN A 5 -12.35 11.79 0.37
N MET A 6 -11.23 12.49 0.41
CA MET A 6 -10.07 12.06 1.18
C MET A 6 -10.06 12.70 2.56
N ILE A 7 -9.89 11.86 3.58
CA ILE A 7 -9.83 12.33 4.98
C ILE A 7 -8.51 13.05 5.24
N PHE A 8 -7.42 12.53 4.67
CA PHE A 8 -6.08 13.08 4.85
C PHE A 8 -5.55 13.59 3.52
N GLU A 9 -4.72 14.61 3.58
CA GLU A 9 -4.10 15.15 2.38
C GLU A 9 -3.21 14.12 1.71
N MET A 10 -3.13 14.20 0.39
CA MET A 10 -2.37 13.26 -0.43
C MET A 10 -0.86 13.37 -0.18
N GLY A 11 -0.37 14.59 0.03
CA GLY A 11 1.06 14.81 0.22
C GLY A 11 1.80 14.90 -1.09
N ASN A 12 3.07 14.51 -1.06
CA ASN A 12 3.96 14.65 -2.21
C ASN A 12 4.17 13.32 -2.91
N PRO A 13 4.55 13.34 -4.20
CA PRO A 13 4.92 12.10 -4.89
C PRO A 13 6.01 11.37 -4.11
N LEU A 14 5.99 10.03 -4.18
CA LEU A 14 6.99 9.22 -3.51
C LEU A 14 8.39 9.60 -3.98
N PRO A 15 9.38 9.70 -3.06
CA PRO A 15 10.77 9.86 -3.46
C PRO A 15 11.23 8.68 -4.32
N GLU A 16 12.21 8.92 -5.18
CA GLU A 16 12.71 7.90 -6.10
C GLU A 16 13.16 6.64 -5.37
N MET A 17 13.73 6.78 -4.18
CA MET A 17 14.17 5.62 -3.40
C MET A 17 13.02 4.65 -3.07
N PHE A 18 11.77 5.10 -3.13
CA PHE A 18 10.61 4.25 -2.94
C PHE A 18 9.86 4.02 -4.25
N SER A 19 9.72 5.05 -5.09
CA SER A 19 8.90 4.96 -6.31
C SER A 19 9.43 3.92 -7.29
N GLN A 20 10.70 3.58 -7.23
CA GLN A 20 11.27 2.53 -8.07
C GLN A 20 10.63 1.15 -7.81
N TYR A 21 9.95 0.99 -6.69
CA TYR A 21 9.29 -0.27 -6.33
C TYR A 21 7.78 -0.21 -6.58
N PHE A 22 7.33 0.75 -7.37
CA PHE A 22 5.92 0.93 -7.71
C PHE A 22 5.76 0.98 -9.22
N ILE A 23 4.64 0.45 -9.70
CA ILE A 23 4.19 0.68 -11.08
C ILE A 23 3.08 1.72 -10.98
N GLY A 24 3.23 2.84 -11.72
CA GLY A 24 2.29 3.93 -11.64
C GLY A 24 2.72 4.98 -10.61
N LYS A 25 1.84 5.91 -10.32
CA LYS A 25 2.12 7.04 -9.43
C LYS A 25 1.45 6.86 -8.08
N ALA A 26 2.22 7.13 -7.04
CA ALA A 26 1.73 7.12 -5.66
C ALA A 26 2.27 8.34 -4.91
N TYR A 27 1.61 8.67 -3.81
CA TYR A 27 1.90 9.85 -3.01
C TYR A 27 1.95 9.45 -1.54
N LEU A 28 2.76 10.17 -0.78
CA LEU A 28 2.95 9.88 0.64
C LEU A 28 2.84 11.15 1.47
N ASN A 29 2.05 11.06 2.52
CA ASN A 29 1.95 12.10 3.53
C ASN A 29 2.18 11.45 4.90
N MET A 30 3.34 11.71 5.50
CA MET A 30 3.62 11.16 6.83
C MET A 30 2.84 11.94 7.88
N LEU A 31 1.95 11.25 8.57
CA LEU A 31 1.10 11.84 9.59
C LEU A 31 1.79 11.88 10.94
N THR A 32 2.56 10.86 11.25
CA THR A 32 3.39 10.82 12.46
C THR A 32 4.64 9.98 12.17
N THR A 33 5.75 10.38 12.77
CA THR A 33 7.03 9.70 12.58
C THR A 33 7.63 9.21 13.88
N GLU A 34 7.09 9.63 15.03
CA GLU A 34 7.61 9.23 16.34
C GLU A 34 6.80 8.08 16.91
N GLY A 35 7.47 7.17 17.59
CA GLY A 35 6.82 5.99 18.18
C GLY A 35 6.32 5.05 17.09
N VAL A 36 5.06 5.21 16.70
CA VAL A 36 4.45 4.41 15.62
C VAL A 36 4.35 5.28 14.38
N PRO A 37 5.17 5.04 13.35
CA PRO A 37 5.06 5.80 12.10
C PRO A 37 3.75 5.47 11.39
N ILE A 38 3.05 6.51 10.93
CA ILE A 38 1.81 6.35 10.17
C ILE A 38 1.89 7.26 8.96
N GLY A 39 1.76 6.68 7.77
CA GLY A 39 1.72 7.44 6.53
C GLY A 39 0.39 7.26 5.83
N ASN A 40 -0.08 8.32 5.18
CA ASN A 40 -1.20 8.23 4.26
C ASN A 40 -0.62 8.01 2.87
N VAL A 41 -0.91 6.85 2.28
CA VAL A 41 -0.41 6.49 0.95
C VAL A 41 -1.58 6.54 -0.02
N THR A 42 -1.42 7.30 -1.11
CA THR A 42 -2.44 7.43 -2.14
C THR A 42 -1.90 6.92 -3.46
N PHE A 43 -2.65 6.02 -4.09
CA PHE A 43 -2.31 5.42 -5.37
C PHE A 43 -3.23 5.95 -6.46
N GLU A 44 -2.67 6.37 -7.59
CA GLU A 44 -3.48 6.67 -8.77
C GLU A 44 -4.04 5.38 -9.35
N PRO A 45 -5.12 5.45 -10.15
CA PRO A 45 -5.69 4.24 -10.74
C PRO A 45 -4.61 3.39 -11.44
N GLY A 46 -4.62 2.11 -11.19
CA GLY A 46 -3.66 1.17 -11.77
C GLY A 46 -2.33 1.07 -11.05
N CYS A 47 -2.05 1.95 -10.10
CA CYS A 47 -0.79 1.95 -9.38
C CYS A 47 -0.76 0.83 -8.34
N ARG A 48 0.36 0.11 -8.25
CA ARG A 48 0.58 -0.92 -7.23
C ARG A 48 2.05 -0.99 -6.89
N ASN A 49 2.34 -1.45 -5.67
CA ASN A 49 3.73 -1.68 -5.29
C ASN A 49 4.17 -3.09 -5.70
N ASN A 50 5.48 -3.31 -5.64
CA ASN A 50 6.05 -4.64 -5.89
C ASN A 50 5.65 -5.58 -4.77
N TRP A 51 5.72 -6.88 -5.04
CA TRP A 51 5.73 -7.88 -3.97
C TRP A 51 6.82 -7.51 -2.98
N HIS A 52 6.53 -7.62 -1.69
CA HIS A 52 7.51 -7.30 -0.66
C HIS A 52 7.18 -7.98 0.66
N ILE A 53 8.17 -7.99 1.56
CA ILE A 53 8.08 -8.66 2.85
C ILE A 53 8.55 -7.68 3.93
N HIS A 54 7.80 -7.59 5.01
CA HIS A 54 8.24 -6.87 6.20
C HIS A 54 8.93 -7.88 7.13
N HIS A 55 10.21 -7.67 7.40
CA HIS A 55 10.95 -8.53 8.33
C HIS A 55 10.86 -7.91 9.72
N LYS A 56 10.19 -8.62 10.62
CA LYS A 56 9.85 -8.18 11.98
C LYS A 56 8.81 -7.05 11.96
N GLY A 57 8.04 -6.93 13.01
CA GLY A 57 6.99 -5.92 13.12
C GLY A 57 5.78 -6.25 12.28
N GLY A 58 5.79 -5.81 11.03
CA GLY A 58 4.64 -5.94 10.15
C GLY A 58 4.01 -4.59 9.86
N GLN A 59 2.81 -4.61 9.28
CA GLN A 59 2.14 -3.38 8.89
C GLN A 59 0.63 -3.56 8.98
N ILE A 60 -0.07 -2.48 9.31
CA ILE A 60 -1.53 -2.48 9.29
C ILE A 60 -1.97 -1.43 8.29
N LEU A 61 -2.90 -1.79 7.40
CA LEU A 61 -3.49 -0.86 6.45
C LEU A 61 -4.91 -0.54 6.89
N LEU A 62 -5.22 0.75 6.95
CA LEU A 62 -6.56 1.25 7.23
C LEU A 62 -7.04 1.99 5.99
N VAL A 63 -8.00 1.42 5.26
CA VAL A 63 -8.46 2.00 4.01
C VAL A 63 -9.36 3.19 4.27
N THR A 64 -9.03 4.34 3.67
CA THR A 64 -9.73 5.59 3.92
C THR A 64 -10.51 6.10 2.72
N SER A 65 -10.10 5.78 1.49
CA SER A 65 -10.86 6.22 0.32
C SER A 65 -10.55 5.36 -0.90
N GLY A 66 -11.50 5.34 -1.84
CA GLY A 66 -11.33 4.67 -3.11
C GLY A 66 -11.49 3.16 -3.02
N ARG A 67 -10.96 2.47 -4.03
CA ARG A 67 -11.04 1.01 -4.13
C ARG A 67 -9.67 0.47 -4.55
N GLY A 68 -9.24 -0.58 -3.88
CA GLY A 68 -7.95 -1.18 -4.17
C GLY A 68 -7.93 -2.67 -3.91
N TYR A 69 -6.73 -3.25 -3.88
CA TYR A 69 -6.52 -4.68 -3.70
C TYR A 69 -5.35 -4.94 -2.78
N TYR A 70 -5.43 -6.07 -2.10
CA TYR A 70 -4.34 -6.65 -1.32
C TYR A 70 -4.27 -8.14 -1.67
N GLN A 71 -3.05 -8.65 -1.84
CA GLN A 71 -2.87 -10.08 -2.08
C GLN A 71 -1.63 -10.58 -1.34
N ALA A 72 -1.83 -11.62 -0.52
CA ALA A 72 -0.72 -12.39 0.05
C ALA A 72 -0.31 -13.47 -0.96
N PHE A 73 0.99 -13.76 -1.02
CA PHE A 73 1.52 -14.72 -1.99
C PHE A 73 0.87 -16.10 -1.78
N GLY A 74 0.37 -16.67 -2.86
CA GLY A 74 -0.29 -17.98 -2.82
C GLY A 74 -1.78 -17.90 -2.49
N GLU A 75 -2.33 -16.71 -2.25
CA GLU A 75 -3.74 -16.54 -1.93
C GLU A 75 -4.43 -15.69 -2.99
N ALA A 76 -5.77 -15.72 -3.00
CA ALA A 76 -6.53 -14.90 -3.91
C ALA A 76 -6.45 -13.42 -3.53
N PRO A 77 -6.48 -12.50 -4.51
CA PRO A 77 -6.52 -11.06 -4.18
C PRO A 77 -7.81 -10.72 -3.45
N ARG A 78 -7.70 -9.78 -2.52
CA ARG A 78 -8.85 -9.26 -1.78
C ARG A 78 -9.12 -7.84 -2.19
N GLU A 79 -10.35 -7.54 -2.57
CA GLU A 79 -10.77 -6.17 -2.89
C GLU A 79 -10.95 -5.37 -1.60
N LEU A 80 -10.46 -4.14 -1.59
CA LEU A 80 -10.46 -3.27 -0.41
C LEU A 80 -11.34 -2.05 -0.63
N HIS A 81 -12.08 -1.67 0.41
CA HIS A 81 -12.99 -0.52 0.42
C HIS A 81 -12.76 0.32 1.68
N PRO A 82 -13.19 1.57 1.71
CA PRO A 82 -13.06 2.40 2.92
C PRO A 82 -13.66 1.70 4.13
N GLY A 83 -12.91 1.74 5.22
CA GLY A 83 -13.28 1.05 6.46
C GLY A 83 -12.64 -0.32 6.62
N ASP A 84 -12.06 -0.88 5.55
CA ASP A 84 -11.38 -2.17 5.66
C ASP A 84 -10.06 -2.02 6.40
N VAL A 85 -9.73 -3.05 7.19
CA VAL A 85 -8.48 -3.12 7.94
C VAL A 85 -7.76 -4.39 7.53
N ILE A 86 -6.50 -4.25 7.11
CA ILE A 86 -5.65 -5.37 6.75
C ILE A 86 -4.47 -5.40 7.71
N GLN A 87 -4.35 -6.50 8.45
CA GLN A 87 -3.16 -6.72 9.26
C GLN A 87 -2.21 -7.61 8.47
N ILE A 88 -1.01 -7.11 8.22
CA ILE A 88 0.01 -7.81 7.46
C ILE A 88 1.09 -8.27 8.44
N PRO A 89 1.12 -9.56 8.77
CA PRO A 89 2.15 -10.06 9.69
C PRO A 89 3.54 -9.97 9.06
N ALA A 90 4.56 -9.91 9.93
CA ALA A 90 5.93 -10.01 9.46
C ALA A 90 6.13 -11.35 8.72
N GLY A 91 6.97 -11.33 7.69
CA GLY A 91 7.31 -12.53 6.92
C GLY A 91 6.37 -12.86 5.79
N VAL A 92 5.25 -12.17 5.64
CA VAL A 92 4.29 -12.45 4.56
C VAL A 92 4.67 -11.66 3.31
N LYS A 93 4.90 -12.38 2.22
CA LYS A 93 5.13 -11.76 0.92
C LYS A 93 3.78 -11.31 0.35
N HIS A 94 3.67 -10.01 0.02
CA HIS A 94 2.39 -9.43 -0.37
C HIS A 94 2.60 -8.19 -1.24
N TRP A 95 1.49 -7.71 -1.82
CA TRP A 95 1.43 -6.40 -2.47
C TRP A 95 0.06 -5.78 -2.23
N HIS A 96 -0.02 -4.47 -2.45
CA HIS A 96 -1.31 -3.75 -2.47
C HIS A 96 -1.24 -2.60 -3.46
N GLY A 97 -2.41 -2.10 -3.83
CA GLY A 97 -2.48 -1.03 -4.80
C GLY A 97 -3.91 -0.66 -5.16
N ALA A 98 -4.03 0.30 -6.08
CA ALA A 98 -5.31 0.79 -6.55
C ALA A 98 -5.96 -0.17 -7.53
N ALA A 99 -7.29 -0.09 -7.62
CA ALA A 99 -8.01 -0.74 -8.71
C ALA A 99 -7.69 -0.04 -10.04
N PRO A 100 -7.92 -0.71 -11.18
CA PRO A 100 -7.61 -0.08 -12.47
C PRO A 100 -8.38 1.20 -12.76
N ASP A 101 -9.54 1.36 -12.14
CA ASP A 101 -10.46 2.47 -12.42
C ASP A 101 -10.72 3.36 -11.21
N SER A 102 -9.90 3.28 -10.16
CA SER A 102 -10.13 4.06 -8.94
C SER A 102 -8.81 4.45 -8.28
N CYS A 103 -8.77 5.66 -7.75
CA CYS A 103 -7.75 6.01 -6.77
C CYS A 103 -7.95 5.18 -5.51
N PHE A 104 -6.93 5.06 -4.70
CA PHE A 104 -6.97 4.27 -3.50
C PHE A 104 -6.07 4.90 -2.45
N SER A 105 -6.61 5.15 -1.26
CA SER A 105 -5.82 5.68 -0.15
C SER A 105 -5.97 4.82 1.08
N HIS A 106 -4.88 4.63 1.78
CA HIS A 106 -4.90 3.94 3.06
C HIS A 106 -3.87 4.54 4.01
N LEU A 107 -4.11 4.40 5.29
CA LEU A 107 -3.09 4.65 6.28
C LEU A 107 -2.22 3.40 6.38
N ALA A 108 -0.92 3.60 6.37
CA ALA A 108 0.05 2.53 6.59
C ALA A 108 0.61 2.73 8.00
N VAL A 109 0.27 1.81 8.89
CA VAL A 109 0.73 1.84 10.28
C VAL A 109 1.87 0.85 10.40
N GLU A 110 3.08 1.36 10.62
CA GLU A 110 4.26 0.51 10.80
C GLU A 110 4.31 0.02 12.24
N ILE A 111 4.39 -1.30 12.41
CA ILE A 111 4.50 -1.88 13.76
C ILE A 111 5.97 -1.84 14.15
N PRO A 112 6.34 -1.08 15.21
CA PRO A 112 7.73 -0.96 15.58
C PRO A 112 8.29 -2.30 16.04
N ALA A 113 9.51 -2.62 15.59
CA ALA A 113 10.23 -3.80 16.03
C ALA A 113 11.72 -3.57 15.82
N GLU A 114 12.51 -4.00 16.79
CA GLU A 114 13.95 -3.86 16.70
C GLU A 114 14.49 -4.70 15.55
N GLY A 115 15.31 -4.07 14.70
CA GLY A 115 15.90 -4.74 13.55
C GLY A 115 14.94 -4.96 12.40
N SER A 116 13.80 -4.27 12.37
CA SER A 116 12.84 -4.40 11.27
C SER A 116 13.43 -3.87 9.97
N SER A 117 13.02 -4.48 8.86
CA SER A 117 13.44 -4.07 7.52
C SER A 117 12.40 -4.50 6.51
N ASN A 118 12.46 -3.90 5.32
CA ASN A 118 11.60 -4.28 4.21
C ASN A 118 12.45 -4.94 3.13
N GLU A 119 11.94 -6.03 2.58
CA GLU A 119 12.56 -6.70 1.45
C GLU A 119 11.68 -6.49 0.22
N TRP A 120 12.21 -5.82 -0.80
CA TRP A 120 11.48 -5.60 -2.04
C TRP A 120 11.75 -6.76 -2.99
N CYS A 121 10.68 -7.27 -3.57
CA CYS A 121 10.72 -8.43 -4.46
C CYS A 121 10.32 -8.00 -5.88
N GLU A 122 9.82 -8.94 -6.68
CA GLU A 122 9.50 -8.67 -8.07
C GLU A 122 8.26 -7.78 -8.21
N PRO A 123 8.13 -7.04 -9.31
CA PRO A 123 6.91 -6.28 -9.60
C PRO A 123 5.70 -7.20 -9.79
N VAL A 124 4.52 -6.67 -9.50
CA VAL A 124 3.28 -7.34 -9.88
C VAL A 124 3.09 -7.09 -11.38
N SER A 125 3.19 -8.13 -12.18
CA SER A 125 3.12 -8.00 -13.64
C SER A 125 1.77 -7.51 -14.10
N ASP A 126 1.72 -6.91 -15.29
CA ASP A 126 0.45 -6.49 -15.87
C ASP A 126 -0.49 -7.70 -16.03
N GLU A 127 0.06 -8.87 -16.37
CA GLU A 127 -0.74 -10.08 -16.50
C GLU A 127 -1.40 -10.46 -15.18
N GLU A 128 -0.62 -10.47 -14.08
CA GLU A 128 -1.18 -10.74 -12.76
C GLU A 128 -2.23 -9.70 -12.37
N TYR A 129 -1.91 -8.44 -12.59
CA TYR A 129 -2.79 -7.33 -12.21
C TYR A 129 -4.09 -7.35 -13.00
N ASN A 130 -4.03 -7.66 -14.29
CA ASN A 130 -5.22 -7.68 -15.16
C ASN A 130 -6.17 -8.84 -14.87
N HIS A 131 -5.75 -9.81 -14.06
CA HIS A 131 -6.61 -10.92 -13.65
C HIS A 131 -7.38 -10.60 -12.35
N LEU A 132 -7.23 -9.40 -11.80
CA LEU A 132 -8.00 -8.98 -10.63
C LEU A 132 -9.46 -8.75 -11.01
N LYS A 133 -10.36 -9.34 -10.29
CA LYS A 133 -11.80 -9.14 -10.49
C LYS A 133 -12.53 -9.28 -9.17
#